data_a755dad9c6a482f2b4d3934f6b7f5987
#
_entry.id   a755dad9c6a482f2b4d3934f6b7f5987
#
_cell.length_a   1.000
_cell.length_b   1.000
_cell.length_c   1.000
_cell.angle_alpha   90.00
_cell.angle_beta   90.00
_cell.angle_gamma   90.00
#
_symmetry.space_group_name_H-M   'P 1'
#
loop_
_entity.id
_entity.type
_entity.pdbx_description
1 polymer ?
#
loop_
_entity_poly.entity_id
_entity_poly.type
_entity_poly.pdbx_seq_one_letter_code
_entity_poly.pdbx_strand_id
1 'polypeptide(L)'
;MDEEGSYAPLAQVLGRGEKTRVRWFRNGLNGSPEALTDSDGVVKWRQQWPARLWGRERHEVLKDAHGVMQNLRFQGQYLDRETGLHYNLFRYYDPECGRFTQPDPISIRGGLNLYAYVVNPLLWIDPLGLVAEPNEGNAPQHGGTGHNRNIDDEIAILKDSEGVSDIRKNQQQVDINGNKVGNNKPDIQYDKDGVHHNVEYDTSPRASKNHEKVITANDPNARSTFWNIDKDGNKIGGRSVCGSGK
;
A
#
# COMPACT_ATOMS: atom_id res chain seq x y z
N MET A 1 -11.77 9.24 -9.59
CA MET A 1 -10.59 10.01 -9.11
C MET A 1 -10.11 9.24 -7.90
N ASP A 2 -8.92 8.72 -7.98
CA ASP A 2 -8.31 7.90 -6.95
C ASP A 2 -7.24 8.74 -6.25
N GLU A 3 -6.87 8.36 -5.05
CA GLU A 3 -5.75 8.97 -4.34
C GLU A 3 -4.45 8.57 -5.05
N GLU A 4 -3.52 9.51 -5.24
CA GLU A 4 -2.28 9.26 -5.96
C GLU A 4 -1.48 8.14 -5.28
N GLY A 5 -1.16 7.07 -6.03
CA GLY A 5 -0.50 5.88 -5.49
C GLY A 5 -1.42 4.89 -4.76
N SER A 6 -2.75 5.10 -4.79
CA SER A 6 -3.74 4.21 -4.18
C SER A 6 -4.83 3.85 -5.18
N TYR A 7 -5.32 2.62 -5.12
CA TYR A 7 -6.52 2.18 -5.86
C TYR A 7 -7.83 2.47 -5.09
N ALA A 8 -7.77 3.14 -3.93
CA ALA A 8 -8.97 3.50 -3.17
C ALA A 8 -9.69 4.68 -3.84
N PRO A 9 -10.99 4.56 -4.15
CA PRO A 9 -11.71 5.63 -4.81
C PRO A 9 -11.90 6.83 -3.87
N LEU A 10 -11.55 8.03 -4.35
CA LEU A 10 -11.71 9.29 -3.62
C LEU A 10 -13.05 9.96 -3.92
N ALA A 11 -13.37 10.11 -5.20
CA ALA A 11 -14.57 10.81 -5.61
C ALA A 11 -15.15 10.30 -6.93
N GLN A 12 -16.47 10.42 -7.07
CA GLN A 12 -17.23 10.18 -8.30
C GLN A 12 -17.69 11.51 -8.86
N VAL A 13 -17.37 11.77 -10.12
CA VAL A 13 -17.81 12.98 -10.83
C VAL A 13 -18.92 12.60 -11.79
N LEU A 14 -20.07 13.26 -11.67
CA LEU A 14 -21.26 13.03 -12.48
C LEU A 14 -21.65 14.29 -13.24
N GLY A 15 -22.01 14.16 -14.52
CA GLY A 15 -22.43 15.28 -15.35
C GLY A 15 -21.30 15.91 -16.16
N ARG A 16 -21.60 17.07 -16.78
CA ARG A 16 -20.67 17.84 -17.61
C ARG A 16 -20.89 19.33 -17.41
N GLY A 17 -19.82 20.13 -17.46
CA GLY A 17 -19.85 21.59 -17.34
C GLY A 17 -20.48 22.04 -16.02
N GLU A 18 -21.34 23.05 -16.06
CA GLU A 18 -22.00 23.64 -14.88
C GLU A 18 -22.95 22.67 -14.14
N LYS A 19 -23.32 21.54 -14.77
CA LYS A 19 -24.16 20.50 -14.16
C LYS A 19 -23.32 19.38 -13.51
N THR A 20 -22.04 19.60 -13.33
CA THR A 20 -21.15 18.65 -12.67
C THR A 20 -21.49 18.53 -11.18
N ARG A 21 -21.61 17.31 -10.71
CA ARG A 21 -21.81 16.97 -9.30
C ARG A 21 -20.68 16.07 -8.86
N VAL A 22 -20.10 16.34 -7.69
CA VAL A 22 -19.08 15.52 -7.07
C VAL A 22 -19.69 14.79 -5.89
N ARG A 23 -19.38 13.49 -5.77
CA ARG A 23 -19.71 12.65 -4.62
C ARG A 23 -18.44 12.07 -4.07
N TRP A 24 -18.29 12.11 -2.76
CA TRP A 24 -17.11 11.66 -2.07
C TRP A 24 -17.31 10.25 -1.53
N PHE A 25 -16.34 9.38 -1.73
CA PHE A 25 -16.35 8.05 -1.17
C PHE A 25 -15.96 8.10 0.32
N ARG A 26 -16.66 7.32 1.11
CA ARG A 26 -16.21 6.87 2.42
C ARG A 26 -15.91 5.39 2.29
N ASN A 27 -14.64 5.03 2.44
CA ASN A 27 -14.16 3.66 2.33
C ASN A 27 -14.03 3.02 3.71
N GLY A 28 -14.22 1.70 3.77
CA GLY A 28 -13.93 0.89 4.94
C GLY A 28 -12.44 0.60 5.10
N LEU A 29 -12.09 -0.08 6.18
CA LEU A 29 -10.70 -0.45 6.50
C LEU A 29 -10.03 -1.30 5.39
N ASN A 30 -10.80 -2.06 4.64
CA ASN A 30 -10.32 -2.86 3.52
C ASN A 30 -10.33 -2.10 2.17
N GLY A 31 -10.52 -0.78 2.19
CA GLY A 31 -10.57 0.06 0.99
C GLY A 31 -11.85 -0.06 0.16
N SER A 32 -12.81 -0.93 0.54
CA SER A 32 -14.08 -1.02 -0.18
C SER A 32 -14.98 0.16 0.14
N PRO A 33 -15.73 0.71 -0.84
CA PRO A 33 -16.68 1.79 -0.62
C PRO A 33 -17.80 1.39 0.34
N GLU A 34 -18.05 2.19 1.37
CA GLU A 34 -19.16 2.03 2.32
C GLU A 34 -20.28 3.04 2.10
N ALA A 35 -19.94 4.25 1.65
CA ALA A 35 -20.92 5.28 1.36
C ALA A 35 -20.41 6.29 0.31
N LEU A 36 -21.36 6.96 -0.33
CA LEU A 36 -21.15 8.16 -1.16
C LEU A 36 -21.93 9.32 -0.56
N THR A 37 -21.26 10.46 -0.36
CA THR A 37 -21.86 11.69 0.13
C THR A 37 -21.71 12.79 -0.92
N ASP A 38 -22.63 13.75 -0.95
CA ASP A 38 -22.44 14.99 -1.72
C ASP A 38 -21.57 16.00 -0.94
N SER A 39 -21.40 17.21 -1.53
CA SER A 39 -20.66 18.33 -0.94
C SER A 39 -21.22 18.79 0.42
N ASP A 40 -22.48 18.56 0.66
CA ASP A 40 -23.17 18.96 1.92
C ASP A 40 -23.14 17.83 2.97
N GLY A 41 -22.42 16.72 2.67
CA GLY A 41 -22.32 15.58 3.54
C GLY A 41 -23.56 14.65 3.55
N VAL A 42 -24.52 14.90 2.64
CA VAL A 42 -25.74 14.08 2.55
C VAL A 42 -25.42 12.77 1.86
N VAL A 43 -25.71 11.65 2.52
CA VAL A 43 -25.51 10.30 1.99
C VAL A 43 -26.45 10.08 0.79
N LYS A 44 -25.89 9.77 -0.37
CA LYS A 44 -26.60 9.44 -1.61
C LYS A 44 -26.68 7.94 -1.87
N TRP A 45 -25.65 7.21 -1.47
CA TRP A 45 -25.57 5.76 -1.51
C TRP A 45 -24.85 5.27 -0.25
N ARG A 46 -25.23 4.13 0.24
CA ARG A 46 -24.51 3.41 1.27
C ARG A 46 -24.79 1.93 1.23
N GLN A 47 -23.85 1.14 1.71
CA GLN A 47 -24.12 -0.23 2.10
C GLN A 47 -24.97 -0.24 3.39
N GLN A 48 -25.93 -1.13 3.47
CA GLN A 48 -26.77 -1.25 4.69
C GLN A 48 -25.96 -1.79 5.87
N TRP A 49 -25.01 -2.69 5.56
CA TRP A 49 -24.08 -3.28 6.53
C TRP A 49 -22.68 -3.27 5.89
N PRO A 50 -21.60 -3.13 6.69
CA PRO A 50 -20.24 -3.29 6.17
C PRO A 50 -20.14 -4.60 5.39
N ALA A 51 -19.44 -4.58 4.26
CA ALA A 51 -19.16 -5.78 3.50
C ALA A 51 -18.49 -6.82 4.42
N ARG A 52 -18.78 -8.10 4.20
CA ARG A 52 -18.03 -9.16 4.88
C ARG A 52 -16.56 -9.06 4.50
N LEU A 53 -15.70 -9.65 5.31
CA LEU A 53 -14.25 -9.62 5.13
C LEU A 53 -13.80 -9.89 3.68
N TRP A 54 -14.50 -10.77 2.96
CA TRP A 54 -14.24 -11.16 1.57
C TRP A 54 -15.07 -10.39 0.55
N GLY A 55 -15.65 -9.24 0.91
CA GLY A 55 -16.33 -8.34 -0.03
C GLY A 55 -17.78 -8.70 -0.36
N ARG A 56 -18.35 -9.74 0.25
CA ARG A 56 -19.76 -10.07 0.07
C ARG A 56 -20.65 -8.96 0.62
N GLU A 57 -21.38 -8.28 -0.26
CA GLU A 57 -22.37 -7.27 0.09
C GLU A 57 -23.73 -7.90 0.34
N ARG A 58 -24.51 -7.29 1.22
CA ARG A 58 -25.84 -7.78 1.50
C ARG A 58 -26.96 -6.92 0.94
N HIS A 59 -26.89 -5.62 1.11
CA HIS A 59 -27.92 -4.68 0.62
C HIS A 59 -27.34 -3.28 0.44
N GLU A 60 -27.77 -2.62 -0.63
CA GLU A 60 -27.48 -1.22 -0.92
C GLU A 60 -28.72 -0.36 -0.59
N VAL A 61 -28.51 0.81 -0.05
CA VAL A 61 -29.53 1.83 0.16
C VAL A 61 -29.23 3.03 -0.71
N LEU A 62 -30.09 3.27 -1.69
CA LEU A 62 -30.08 4.48 -2.53
C LEU A 62 -31.01 5.52 -1.91
N LYS A 63 -30.50 6.71 -1.64
CA LYS A 63 -31.29 7.85 -1.15
C LYS A 63 -31.58 8.91 -2.19
N ASP A 64 -31.14 8.68 -3.44
CA ASP A 64 -31.33 9.60 -4.53
C ASP A 64 -32.27 8.97 -5.58
N ALA A 65 -33.34 9.66 -5.95
CA ALA A 65 -34.29 9.21 -6.97
C ALA A 65 -33.64 9.07 -8.37
N HIS A 66 -32.50 9.68 -8.58
CA HIS A 66 -31.65 9.58 -9.78
C HIS A 66 -30.40 8.74 -9.50
N GLY A 67 -30.50 7.81 -8.55
CA GLY A 67 -29.40 7.07 -7.96
C GLY A 67 -28.52 6.37 -8.98
N VAL A 68 -27.34 6.91 -9.19
CA VAL A 68 -26.30 6.20 -9.92
C VAL A 68 -25.83 5.04 -9.04
N MET A 69 -26.00 3.84 -9.57
CA MET A 69 -25.53 2.61 -8.94
C MET A 69 -24.02 2.67 -8.76
N GLN A 70 -23.54 2.36 -7.57
CA GLN A 70 -22.11 2.30 -7.26
C GLN A 70 -21.65 0.84 -7.38
N ASN A 71 -20.66 0.57 -8.24
CA ASN A 71 -20.20 -0.77 -8.57
C ASN A 71 -18.75 -1.06 -8.18
N LEU A 72 -18.00 -0.07 -7.66
CA LEU A 72 -16.66 -0.32 -7.16
C LEU A 72 -16.72 -1.21 -5.91
N ARG A 73 -15.74 -2.12 -5.80
CA ARG A 73 -15.61 -3.09 -4.71
C ARG A 73 -14.26 -2.95 -4.04
N PHE A 74 -13.51 -4.01 -3.79
CA PHE A 74 -12.11 -3.89 -3.39
C PHE A 74 -11.33 -3.14 -4.47
N GLN A 75 -10.15 -2.65 -4.13
CA GLN A 75 -9.30 -1.93 -5.06
C GLN A 75 -9.07 -2.77 -6.34
N GLY A 76 -9.33 -2.14 -7.49
CA GLY A 76 -9.29 -2.78 -8.80
C GLY A 76 -10.54 -3.59 -9.18
N GLN A 77 -11.53 -3.73 -8.28
CA GLN A 77 -12.73 -4.54 -8.54
C GLN A 77 -13.97 -3.70 -8.91
N TYR A 78 -14.74 -4.24 -9.85
CA TYR A 78 -16.01 -3.66 -10.31
C TYR A 78 -17.11 -4.74 -10.33
N LEU A 79 -18.22 -4.49 -9.64
CA LEU A 79 -19.36 -5.43 -9.60
C LEU A 79 -20.00 -5.57 -10.97
N ASP A 80 -20.04 -6.77 -11.45
CA ASP A 80 -20.96 -7.22 -12.50
C ASP A 80 -22.30 -7.60 -11.84
N ARG A 81 -23.32 -6.79 -12.08
CA ARG A 81 -24.63 -6.96 -11.44
C ARG A 81 -25.44 -8.10 -12.02
N GLU A 82 -25.09 -8.60 -13.19
CA GLU A 82 -25.79 -9.73 -13.83
C GLU A 82 -25.36 -11.05 -13.19
N THR A 83 -24.06 -11.18 -12.91
CA THR A 83 -23.48 -12.42 -12.37
C THR A 83 -23.26 -12.37 -10.86
N GLY A 84 -23.19 -11.17 -10.27
CA GLY A 84 -22.80 -10.97 -8.86
C GLY A 84 -21.30 -11.13 -8.61
N LEU A 85 -20.51 -11.38 -9.65
CA LEU A 85 -19.06 -11.47 -9.57
C LEU A 85 -18.42 -10.06 -9.61
N HIS A 86 -17.17 -9.97 -9.15
CA HIS A 86 -16.39 -8.74 -9.27
C HIS A 86 -15.38 -8.90 -10.39
N TYR A 87 -15.50 -8.07 -11.44
CA TYR A 87 -14.52 -7.97 -12.50
C TYR A 87 -13.23 -7.33 -11.95
N ASN A 88 -12.11 -7.98 -12.10
CA ASN A 88 -10.80 -7.59 -11.56
C ASN A 88 -9.73 -7.68 -12.66
N LEU A 89 -9.92 -6.94 -13.73
CA LEU A 89 -9.12 -6.82 -14.94
C LEU A 89 -8.82 -8.16 -15.63
N PHE A 90 -7.95 -9.00 -15.08
CA PHE A 90 -7.55 -10.28 -15.69
C PHE A 90 -8.36 -11.48 -15.18
N ARG A 91 -9.11 -11.33 -14.09
CA ARG A 91 -9.93 -12.41 -13.51
C ARG A 91 -11.27 -11.89 -12.99
N TYR A 92 -12.20 -12.81 -12.77
CA TYR A 92 -13.42 -12.55 -12.00
C TYR A 92 -13.27 -13.10 -10.59
N TYR A 93 -13.60 -12.29 -9.61
CA TYR A 93 -13.60 -12.65 -8.21
C TYR A 93 -15.00 -12.98 -7.72
N ASP A 94 -15.16 -14.10 -7.01
CA ASP A 94 -16.40 -14.52 -6.38
C ASP A 94 -16.39 -14.13 -4.89
N PRO A 95 -17.18 -13.12 -4.48
CA PRO A 95 -17.23 -12.69 -3.08
C PRO A 95 -17.94 -13.69 -2.15
N GLU A 96 -18.71 -14.65 -2.68
CA GLU A 96 -19.33 -15.72 -1.89
C GLU A 96 -18.29 -16.73 -1.42
N CYS A 97 -17.33 -17.06 -2.29
CA CYS A 97 -16.27 -18.03 -2.04
C CYS A 97 -14.96 -17.39 -1.57
N GLY A 98 -14.80 -16.07 -1.73
CA GLY A 98 -13.59 -15.33 -1.36
C GLY A 98 -12.38 -15.65 -2.24
N ARG A 99 -12.60 -15.98 -3.53
CA ARG A 99 -11.53 -16.39 -4.45
C ARG A 99 -11.84 -16.02 -5.90
N PHE A 100 -10.85 -16.08 -6.76
CA PHE A 100 -11.03 -15.96 -8.20
C PHE A 100 -11.75 -17.18 -8.79
N THR A 101 -12.51 -16.97 -9.86
CA THR A 101 -13.23 -18.03 -10.58
C THR A 101 -12.38 -18.72 -11.64
N GLN A 102 -11.28 -18.07 -12.06
CA GLN A 102 -10.31 -18.60 -13.02
C GLN A 102 -8.94 -18.80 -12.36
N PRO A 103 -8.12 -19.76 -12.85
CA PRO A 103 -6.75 -19.90 -12.42
C PRO A 103 -5.93 -18.67 -12.81
N ASP A 104 -4.88 -18.41 -12.06
CA ASP A 104 -3.98 -17.27 -12.28
C ASP A 104 -3.31 -17.36 -13.66
N PRO A 105 -3.45 -16.32 -14.52
CA PRO A 105 -2.79 -16.31 -15.84
C PRO A 105 -1.27 -16.35 -15.77
N ILE A 106 -0.67 -15.87 -14.67
CA ILE A 106 0.78 -15.94 -14.46
C ILE A 106 1.22 -17.20 -13.71
N SER A 107 0.29 -18.15 -13.47
CA SER A 107 0.55 -19.43 -12.83
C SER A 107 1.11 -19.26 -11.41
N ILE A 108 2.05 -20.10 -11.01
CA ILE A 108 2.66 -20.09 -9.67
C ILE A 108 3.43 -18.79 -9.35
N ARG A 109 3.63 -17.90 -10.30
CA ARG A 109 4.25 -16.58 -10.06
C ARG A 109 3.37 -15.67 -9.20
N GLY A 110 2.04 -15.84 -9.25
CA GLY A 110 1.08 -15.14 -8.39
C GLY A 110 0.87 -15.82 -7.04
N GLY A 111 1.41 -17.02 -6.83
CA GLY A 111 1.27 -17.82 -5.61
C GLY A 111 0.96 -19.29 -5.89
N LEU A 112 1.12 -20.14 -4.87
CA LEU A 112 0.87 -21.58 -5.00
C LEU A 112 -0.61 -21.92 -5.19
N ASN A 113 -1.52 -21.13 -4.63
CA ASN A 113 -2.96 -21.28 -4.85
C ASN A 113 -3.41 -20.38 -5.99
N LEU A 114 -3.57 -20.95 -7.17
CA LEU A 114 -3.92 -20.24 -8.40
C LEU A 114 -5.27 -19.51 -8.37
N TYR A 115 -6.11 -19.77 -7.37
CA TYR A 115 -7.44 -19.16 -7.21
C TYR A 115 -7.50 -18.18 -6.03
N ALA A 116 -6.43 -18.05 -5.25
CA ALA A 116 -6.43 -17.14 -4.12
C ALA A 116 -6.53 -15.67 -4.58
N TYR A 117 -7.31 -14.88 -3.83
CA TYR A 117 -7.28 -13.42 -3.96
C TYR A 117 -6.07 -12.89 -3.18
N VAL A 118 -6.17 -12.85 -1.86
CA VAL A 118 -5.10 -12.40 -0.96
C VAL A 118 -5.12 -13.23 0.32
N VAL A 119 -4.05 -13.16 1.10
CA VAL A 119 -3.97 -13.87 2.39
C VAL A 119 -4.78 -13.19 3.49
N ASN A 120 -4.91 -11.87 3.43
CA ASN A 120 -5.67 -11.06 4.38
C ASN A 120 -6.20 -9.79 3.68
N PRO A 121 -7.50 -9.69 3.38
CA PRO A 121 -8.07 -8.56 2.65
C PRO A 121 -8.16 -7.23 3.43
N LEU A 122 -7.73 -7.19 4.68
CA LEU A 122 -7.53 -5.95 5.42
C LEU A 122 -6.16 -5.32 5.15
N LEU A 123 -5.16 -6.13 4.81
CA LEU A 123 -3.76 -5.72 4.68
C LEU A 123 -3.20 -5.88 3.26
N TRP A 124 -3.89 -6.63 2.41
CA TRP A 124 -3.44 -6.98 1.07
C TRP A 124 -4.54 -6.75 0.06
N ILE A 125 -4.15 -6.33 -1.13
CA ILE A 125 -5.02 -6.16 -2.30
C ILE A 125 -4.43 -6.87 -3.51
N ASP A 126 -5.24 -7.14 -4.51
CA ASP A 126 -4.79 -7.61 -5.82
C ASP A 126 -5.53 -6.80 -6.91
N PRO A 127 -5.08 -5.58 -7.21
CA PRO A 127 -5.81 -4.65 -8.07
C PRO A 127 -5.94 -5.11 -9.52
N LEU A 128 -5.00 -5.94 -9.98
CA LEU A 128 -4.98 -6.45 -11.35
C LEU A 128 -5.55 -7.86 -11.47
N GLY A 129 -5.75 -8.57 -10.37
CA GLY A 129 -6.09 -9.98 -10.39
C GLY A 129 -4.91 -10.85 -10.85
N LEU A 130 -3.67 -10.54 -10.41
CA LEU A 130 -2.45 -11.25 -10.77
C LEU A 130 -1.53 -11.51 -9.57
N VAL A 131 -1.17 -10.45 -8.84
CA VAL A 131 -0.25 -10.50 -7.71
C VAL A 131 -0.80 -9.71 -6.55
N ALA A 132 -0.87 -10.35 -5.39
CA ALA A 132 -1.25 -9.66 -4.17
C ALA A 132 -0.15 -8.69 -3.72
N GLU A 133 -0.53 -7.47 -3.39
CA GLU A 133 0.35 -6.42 -2.87
C GLU A 133 -0.19 -5.86 -1.54
N PRO A 134 0.64 -5.27 -0.69
CA PRO A 134 0.17 -4.63 0.54
C PRO A 134 -0.85 -3.53 0.24
N ASN A 135 -1.94 -3.51 1.02
CA ASN A 135 -2.90 -2.40 0.99
C ASN A 135 -2.29 -1.20 1.73
N GLU A 136 -1.67 -0.30 1.00
CA GLU A 136 -0.94 0.85 1.58
C GLU A 136 -1.84 1.77 2.41
N GLY A 137 -3.14 1.83 2.13
CA GLY A 137 -4.12 2.55 2.95
C GLY A 137 -4.32 1.97 4.35
N ASN A 138 -3.99 0.69 4.57
CA ASN A 138 -4.17 -0.04 5.82
C ASN A 138 -2.91 -0.73 6.35
N ALA A 139 -1.81 -0.70 5.61
CA ALA A 139 -0.53 -1.12 6.16
C ALA A 139 -0.27 -0.27 7.41
N PRO A 140 0.16 -0.88 8.54
CA PRO A 140 0.65 -0.07 9.64
C PRO A 140 1.78 0.80 9.07
N GLN A 141 1.44 2.08 8.83
CA GLN A 141 2.40 3.03 8.31
C GLN A 141 3.46 3.21 9.38
N HIS A 142 4.62 2.63 9.19
CA HIS A 142 5.83 3.09 9.85
C HIS A 142 6.15 4.47 9.29
N GLY A 143 5.71 5.52 9.99
CA GLY A 143 5.86 6.90 9.56
C GLY A 143 4.63 7.47 8.81
N GLY A 144 4.58 8.80 8.69
CA GLY A 144 3.54 9.51 7.93
C GLY A 144 3.72 9.37 6.41
N THR A 145 2.75 9.88 5.64
CA THR A 145 2.75 9.84 4.17
C THR A 145 4.05 10.37 3.55
N GLY A 146 4.61 11.44 4.10
CA GLY A 146 5.89 12.00 3.65
C GLY A 146 7.09 11.09 3.92
N HIS A 147 7.06 10.31 5.00
CA HIS A 147 8.08 9.32 5.33
C HIS A 147 8.10 8.18 4.28
N ASN A 148 6.95 7.59 3.99
CA ASN A 148 6.85 6.50 3.02
C ASN A 148 7.19 6.96 1.60
N ARG A 149 6.81 8.19 1.20
CA ARG A 149 7.19 8.76 -0.08
C ARG A 149 8.71 8.81 -0.24
N ASN A 150 9.44 9.29 0.77
CA ASN A 150 10.91 9.31 0.71
C ASN A 150 11.51 7.93 0.50
N ILE A 151 10.96 6.90 1.17
CA ILE A 151 11.41 5.53 1.02
C ILE A 151 11.17 5.03 -0.42
N ASP A 152 9.99 5.28 -0.96
CA ASP A 152 9.61 4.80 -2.31
C ASP A 152 10.37 5.53 -3.41
N ASP A 153 10.56 6.85 -3.29
CA ASP A 153 11.37 7.65 -4.21
C ASP A 153 12.84 7.18 -4.21
N GLU A 154 13.40 6.91 -3.03
CA GLU A 154 14.79 6.43 -2.94
C GLU A 154 14.92 5.00 -3.50
N ILE A 155 13.96 4.11 -3.24
CA ILE A 155 13.95 2.76 -3.83
C ILE A 155 13.84 2.82 -5.36
N ALA A 156 13.04 3.72 -5.92
CA ALA A 156 12.96 3.91 -7.37
C ALA A 156 14.31 4.30 -7.97
N ILE A 157 15.01 5.27 -7.35
CA ILE A 157 16.35 5.69 -7.77
C ILE A 157 17.37 4.53 -7.64
N LEU A 158 17.31 3.76 -6.55
CA LEU A 158 18.21 2.65 -6.30
C LEU A 158 18.05 1.53 -7.33
N LYS A 159 16.82 1.22 -7.76
CA LYS A 159 16.54 0.21 -8.79
C LYS A 159 17.18 0.52 -10.12
N ASP A 160 17.31 1.80 -10.48
CA ASP A 160 17.92 2.28 -11.72
C ASP A 160 19.43 2.55 -11.56
N SER A 161 19.99 2.36 -10.36
CA SER A 161 21.40 2.63 -10.07
C SER A 161 22.29 1.43 -10.36
N GLU A 162 23.40 1.65 -11.07
CA GLU A 162 24.39 0.62 -11.34
C GLU A 162 25.07 0.12 -10.05
N GLY A 163 25.33 -1.17 -9.98
CA GLY A 163 26.00 -1.81 -8.84
C GLY A 163 25.13 -2.05 -7.61
N VAL A 164 23.83 -1.68 -7.65
CA VAL A 164 22.89 -1.91 -6.56
C VAL A 164 22.21 -3.27 -6.69
N SER A 165 22.09 -3.98 -5.58
CA SER A 165 21.41 -5.27 -5.47
C SER A 165 20.75 -5.43 -4.10
N ASP A 166 19.91 -6.46 -3.93
CA ASP A 166 19.27 -6.89 -2.69
C ASP A 166 18.52 -5.77 -1.94
N ILE A 167 17.74 -4.96 -2.68
CA ILE A 167 16.96 -3.87 -2.09
C ILE A 167 15.83 -4.45 -1.22
N ARG A 168 15.78 -4.03 0.06
CA ARG A 168 14.81 -4.45 1.06
C ARG A 168 14.14 -3.25 1.70
N LYS A 169 12.81 -3.23 1.78
CA LYS A 169 12.00 -2.18 2.42
C LYS A 169 11.44 -2.70 3.75
N ASN A 170 11.68 -2.00 4.84
CA ASN A 170 11.09 -2.29 6.17
C ASN A 170 11.27 -3.75 6.63
N GLN A 171 12.38 -4.38 6.28
CA GLN A 171 12.68 -5.75 6.64
C GLN A 171 13.70 -5.83 7.77
N GLN A 172 13.72 -6.98 8.48
CA GLN A 172 14.69 -7.23 9.51
C GLN A 172 16.12 -7.00 8.99
N GLN A 173 16.93 -6.28 9.76
CA GLN A 173 18.30 -5.94 9.41
C GLN A 173 19.14 -7.20 9.15
N VAL A 174 19.91 -7.17 8.07
CA VAL A 174 20.85 -8.20 7.67
C VAL A 174 22.25 -7.61 7.49
N ASP A 175 23.25 -8.47 7.44
CA ASP A 175 24.60 -8.10 6.96
C ASP A 175 24.73 -8.30 5.43
N ILE A 176 25.90 -7.97 4.88
CA ILE A 176 26.21 -8.14 3.43
C ILE A 176 26.07 -9.58 2.94
N ASN A 177 26.09 -10.58 3.82
CA ASN A 177 25.92 -11.99 3.47
C ASN A 177 24.45 -12.45 3.62
N GLY A 178 23.53 -11.53 3.96
CA GLY A 178 22.11 -11.82 4.18
C GLY A 178 21.80 -12.45 5.53
N ASN A 179 22.76 -12.53 6.47
CA ASN A 179 22.50 -13.05 7.81
C ASN A 179 21.76 -11.99 8.65
N LYS A 180 20.78 -12.43 9.41
CA LYS A 180 20.03 -11.53 10.31
C LYS A 180 20.91 -11.01 11.44
N VAL A 181 20.98 -9.68 11.58
CA VAL A 181 21.76 -8.99 12.60
C VAL A 181 20.84 -8.10 13.45
N GLY A 182 20.37 -8.61 14.57
CA GLY A 182 19.44 -7.90 15.46
C GLY A 182 17.97 -7.95 15.01
N ASN A 183 17.10 -7.22 15.75
CA ASN A 183 15.65 -7.20 15.52
C ASN A 183 15.17 -5.90 14.89
N ASN A 184 16.08 -4.98 14.56
CA ASN A 184 15.76 -3.72 13.94
C ASN A 184 15.30 -3.92 12.49
N LYS A 185 14.51 -2.97 11.99
CA LYS A 185 14.01 -2.99 10.61
C LYS A 185 14.28 -1.62 9.97
N PRO A 186 15.47 -1.43 9.38
CA PRO A 186 15.75 -0.22 8.63
C PRO A 186 14.71 0.04 7.55
N ASP A 187 14.41 1.30 7.26
CA ASP A 187 13.46 1.69 6.23
C ASP A 187 13.86 1.14 4.85
N ILE A 188 15.15 1.24 4.51
CA ILE A 188 15.73 0.64 3.30
C ILE A 188 17.04 -0.05 3.66
N GLN A 189 17.27 -1.21 3.06
CA GLN A 189 18.56 -1.88 3.02
C GLN A 189 18.89 -2.24 1.57
N TYR A 190 20.15 -2.17 1.20
CA TYR A 190 20.62 -2.59 -0.13
C TYR A 190 22.13 -2.83 -0.13
N ASP A 191 22.61 -3.58 -1.11
CA ASP A 191 24.04 -3.79 -1.34
C ASP A 191 24.48 -2.96 -2.54
N LYS A 192 25.63 -2.29 -2.40
CA LYS A 192 26.26 -1.55 -3.49
C LYS A 192 27.77 -1.70 -3.44
N ASP A 193 28.37 -2.13 -4.57
CA ASP A 193 29.82 -2.26 -4.72
C ASP A 193 30.47 -3.10 -3.60
N GLY A 194 29.79 -4.13 -3.13
CA GLY A 194 30.25 -5.03 -2.06
C GLY A 194 30.13 -4.46 -0.64
N VAL A 195 29.41 -3.36 -0.45
CA VAL A 195 29.12 -2.76 0.86
C VAL A 195 27.62 -2.82 1.14
N HIS A 196 27.24 -3.27 2.34
CA HIS A 196 25.86 -3.20 2.79
C HIS A 196 25.49 -1.79 3.24
N HIS A 197 24.30 -1.34 2.86
CA HIS A 197 23.78 -0.01 3.17
C HIS A 197 22.46 -0.11 3.94
N ASN A 198 22.31 0.76 4.95
CA ASN A 198 21.04 0.98 5.65
C ASN A 198 20.64 2.44 5.50
N VAL A 199 19.36 2.72 5.28
CA VAL A 199 18.79 4.06 5.25
C VAL A 199 17.63 4.12 6.23
N GLU A 200 17.56 5.23 6.98
CA GLU A 200 16.52 5.49 7.98
C GLU A 200 16.02 6.93 7.85
N TYR A 201 14.72 7.11 7.93
CA TYR A 201 14.04 8.39 7.90
C TYR A 201 13.35 8.66 9.25
N ASP A 202 13.80 9.64 9.98
CA ASP A 202 13.32 9.94 11.32
C ASP A 202 12.67 11.33 11.40
N THR A 203 11.52 11.41 12.06
CA THR A 203 10.84 12.69 12.33
C THR A 203 11.34 13.41 13.57
N SER A 204 12.23 12.79 14.35
CA SER A 204 12.82 13.44 15.51
C SER A 204 14.32 13.12 15.66
N PRO A 205 15.14 14.10 16.09
CA PRO A 205 16.57 13.89 16.32
C PRO A 205 16.88 12.82 17.39
N ARG A 206 15.96 12.61 18.35
CA ARG A 206 16.12 11.60 19.39
C ARG A 206 15.92 10.19 18.84
N ALA A 207 14.90 9.98 18.00
CA ALA A 207 14.67 8.71 17.31
C ALA A 207 15.88 8.38 16.44
N SER A 208 16.34 9.34 15.64
CA SER A 208 17.47 9.19 14.74
C SER A 208 18.76 8.76 15.47
N LYS A 209 19.06 9.32 16.64
CA LYS A 209 20.22 8.89 17.47
C LYS A 209 20.07 7.46 18.01
N ASN A 210 18.84 7.07 18.36
CA ASN A 210 18.59 5.70 18.83
C ASN A 210 18.73 4.68 17.71
N HIS A 211 18.16 4.98 16.52
CA HIS A 211 18.28 4.13 15.34
C HIS A 211 19.74 4.02 14.90
N GLU A 212 20.47 5.11 14.85
CA GLU A 212 21.90 5.11 14.56
C GLU A 212 22.66 4.14 15.49
N LYS A 213 22.47 4.28 16.80
CA LYS A 213 23.14 3.45 17.79
C LYS A 213 22.86 1.98 17.60
N VAL A 214 21.61 1.61 17.28
CA VAL A 214 21.20 0.20 17.13
C VAL A 214 21.66 -0.35 15.79
N ILE A 215 21.39 0.35 14.69
CA ILE A 215 21.69 -0.08 13.33
C ILE A 215 23.21 -0.26 13.14
N THR A 216 24.00 0.70 13.59
CA THR A 216 25.46 0.63 13.46
C THR A 216 26.09 -0.39 14.41
N ALA A 217 25.49 -0.69 15.56
CA ALA A 217 25.95 -1.74 16.45
C ALA A 217 25.66 -3.14 15.88
N ASN A 218 24.52 -3.32 15.19
CA ASN A 218 24.13 -4.57 14.59
C ASN A 218 25.02 -4.94 13.38
N ASP A 219 25.36 -3.97 12.54
CA ASP A 219 26.28 -4.16 11.40
C ASP A 219 27.32 -3.02 11.36
N PRO A 220 28.46 -3.21 12.05
CA PRO A 220 29.53 -2.21 12.08
C PRO A 220 30.26 -2.02 10.74
N ASN A 221 30.05 -2.91 9.78
CA ASN A 221 30.70 -2.84 8.47
C ASN A 221 29.82 -2.17 7.41
N ALA A 222 28.53 -1.98 7.69
CA ALA A 222 27.61 -1.31 6.80
C ALA A 222 27.83 0.21 6.76
N ARG A 223 27.43 0.82 5.66
CA ARG A 223 27.26 2.26 5.55
C ARG A 223 25.81 2.61 5.86
N SER A 224 25.57 3.42 6.90
CA SER A 224 24.21 3.76 7.31
C SER A 224 23.96 5.25 7.15
N THR A 225 22.84 5.61 6.51
CA THR A 225 22.40 6.98 6.29
C THR A 225 21.14 7.26 7.08
N PHE A 226 21.12 8.34 7.84
CA PHE A 226 20.02 8.76 8.71
C PHE A 226 19.52 10.12 8.25
N TRP A 227 18.31 10.19 7.72
CA TRP A 227 17.64 11.41 7.32
C TRP A 227 16.73 11.91 8.42
N ASN A 228 16.81 13.20 8.75
CA ASN A 228 15.77 13.87 9.52
C ASN A 228 14.77 14.49 8.54
N ILE A 229 13.50 14.21 8.74
CA ILE A 229 12.40 14.73 7.93
C ILE A 229 11.43 15.52 8.81
N ASP A 230 10.75 16.52 8.24
CA ASP A 230 9.65 17.21 8.91
C ASP A 230 8.36 16.39 8.83
N LYS A 231 7.28 16.92 9.43
CA LYS A 231 5.94 16.27 9.42
C LYS A 231 5.34 16.09 8.01
N ASP A 232 5.80 16.86 7.05
CA ASP A 232 5.34 16.84 5.66
C ASP A 232 6.26 15.96 4.79
N GLY A 233 7.31 15.37 5.38
CA GLY A 233 8.26 14.46 4.73
C GLY A 233 9.45 15.16 4.07
N ASN A 234 9.62 16.49 4.21
CA ASN A 234 10.77 17.17 3.61
C ASN A 234 12.05 16.83 4.39
N LYS A 235 13.13 16.50 3.68
CA LYS A 235 14.45 16.27 4.28
C LYS A 235 15.01 17.57 4.85
N ILE A 236 15.15 17.66 6.18
CA ILE A 236 15.64 18.83 6.90
C ILE A 236 17.09 18.68 7.37
N GLY A 237 17.64 17.49 7.24
CA GLY A 237 19.03 17.18 7.55
C GLY A 237 19.30 15.70 7.41
N GLY A 238 20.57 15.34 7.29
CA GLY A 238 20.98 13.96 7.20
C GLY A 238 22.46 13.79 7.53
N ARG A 239 22.81 12.56 7.89
CA ARG A 239 24.21 12.16 8.10
C ARG A 239 24.42 10.72 7.68
N SER A 240 25.61 10.43 7.19
CA SER A 240 26.04 9.07 6.90
C SER A 240 27.15 8.67 7.88
N VAL A 241 27.04 7.45 8.38
CA VAL A 241 28.03 6.85 9.28
C VAL A 241 28.59 5.63 8.54
N CYS A 242 29.91 5.59 8.40
CA CYS A 242 30.60 4.36 8.01
C CYS A 242 30.98 3.66 9.30
N GLY A 243 30.63 2.38 9.43
CA GLY A 243 31.09 1.59 10.53
C GLY A 243 32.62 1.63 10.60
N SER A 244 33.16 1.93 11.75
CA SER A 244 34.60 1.79 11.99
C SER A 244 34.90 0.30 12.12
N GLY A 245 35.21 -0.36 10.99
CA GLY A 245 35.79 -1.70 11.03
C GLY A 245 37.03 -1.67 11.91
N LYS A 246 37.01 -2.43 13.00
CA LYS A 246 38.21 -2.78 13.78
C LYS A 246 38.93 -3.93 13.10
#